data_9c5f5f9c2d69096466e9cfcd576addaa
#
_entry.id   9c5f5f9c2d69096466e9cfcd576addaa
#
_cell.length_a   1.000
_cell.length_b   1.000
_cell.length_c   1.000
_cell.angle_alpha   90.00
_cell.angle_beta   90.00
_cell.angle_gamma   90.00
#
_symmetry.space_group_name_H-M   'P 1'
#
loop_
_entity.id
_entity.type
_entity.pdbx_description
1 polymer ?
#
loop_
_entity_poly.entity_id
_entity_poly.type
_entity_poly.pdbx_seq_one_letter_code
_entity_poly.pdbx_strand_id
1 'polypeptide(L)'
;MPRTVELVPRTSEEVRAMIDAMAPVARAQLSAEWLALVETSTATDPWVHGFVARDRSSGVVVGEGGFKGPPRDGVVEIAYGTRPEHRRKGYATGTAAALVEYAFEFGEVRLVLAHTLPDSTASQRVLAKCGFEYVGEVIDPEDGLVWRFEKHR
;
A
#
# COMPACT_ATOMS: atom_id res chain seq x y z
N MET A 1 3.08 9.55 18.53
CA MET A 1 1.63 9.41 18.34
C MET A 1 1.24 7.94 18.36
N PRO A 2 0.30 7.52 19.17
CA PRO A 2 -0.15 6.14 19.11
C PRO A 2 -0.77 5.86 17.75
N ARG A 3 -0.39 4.75 17.15
CA ARG A 3 -0.99 4.33 15.89
C ARG A 3 -2.40 3.84 16.13
N THR A 4 -3.32 4.31 15.32
CA THR A 4 -4.73 3.92 15.40
C THR A 4 -5.03 2.62 14.67
N VAL A 5 -4.11 2.19 13.78
CA VAL A 5 -4.30 0.96 13.00
C VAL A 5 -3.24 -0.08 13.31
N GLU A 6 -3.65 -1.33 13.15
CA GLU A 6 -2.80 -2.50 13.19
C GLU A 6 -2.83 -3.17 11.84
N LEU A 7 -1.66 -3.54 11.32
CA LEU A 7 -1.55 -4.29 10.06
C LEU A 7 -1.61 -5.78 10.37
N VAL A 8 -2.54 -6.48 9.74
CA VAL A 8 -2.68 -7.93 9.85
C VAL A 8 -2.38 -8.54 8.49
N PRO A 9 -1.35 -9.42 8.38
CA PRO A 9 -0.99 -10.01 7.11
C PRO A 9 -2.14 -10.80 6.51
N ARG A 10 -2.36 -10.63 5.19
CA ARG A 10 -3.29 -11.46 4.43
C ARG A 10 -2.57 -12.74 3.99
N THR A 11 -3.29 -13.85 3.96
CA THR A 11 -2.75 -15.10 3.41
C THR A 11 -2.77 -15.08 1.89
N SER A 12 -1.95 -15.92 1.26
CA SER A 12 -1.96 -16.08 -0.20
C SER A 12 -3.34 -16.52 -0.68
N GLU A 13 -4.01 -17.39 0.08
CA GLU A 13 -5.35 -17.88 -0.25
C GLU A 13 -6.40 -16.77 -0.21
N GLU A 14 -6.34 -15.91 0.83
CA GLU A 14 -7.24 -14.76 0.95
C GLU A 14 -7.09 -13.80 -0.22
N VAL A 15 -5.85 -13.51 -0.64
CA VAL A 15 -5.59 -12.60 -1.76
C VAL A 15 -6.09 -13.20 -3.07
N ARG A 16 -5.86 -14.47 -3.32
CA ARG A 16 -6.36 -15.15 -4.51
C ARG A 16 -7.88 -15.15 -4.57
N ALA A 17 -8.53 -15.45 -3.45
CA ALA A 17 -9.99 -15.41 -3.36
C ALA A 17 -10.53 -14.00 -3.61
N MET A 18 -9.88 -12.98 -3.09
CA MET A 18 -10.24 -11.58 -3.31
C MET A 18 -10.17 -11.23 -4.80
N ILE A 19 -9.09 -11.61 -5.48
CA ILE A 19 -8.91 -11.35 -6.92
C ILE A 19 -9.99 -12.06 -7.72
N ASP A 20 -10.27 -13.33 -7.40
CA ASP A 20 -11.27 -14.13 -8.10
C ASP A 20 -12.68 -13.56 -7.94
N ALA A 21 -12.95 -12.91 -6.80
CA ALA A 21 -14.25 -12.30 -6.53
C ALA A 21 -14.41 -10.90 -7.14
N MET A 22 -13.34 -10.30 -7.65
CA MET A 22 -13.39 -8.96 -8.24
C MET A 22 -14.12 -8.94 -9.56
N ALA A 23 -14.87 -7.85 -9.80
CA ALA A 23 -15.46 -7.58 -11.11
C ALA A 23 -14.34 -7.43 -12.16
N PRO A 24 -14.59 -7.83 -13.44
CA PRO A 24 -13.57 -7.75 -14.47
C PRO A 24 -12.95 -6.35 -14.65
N VAL A 25 -13.76 -5.29 -14.51
CA VAL A 25 -13.28 -3.89 -14.62
C VAL A 25 -12.26 -3.58 -13.51
N ALA A 26 -12.55 -3.99 -12.28
CA ALA A 26 -11.66 -3.77 -11.15
C ALA A 26 -10.39 -4.60 -11.29
N ARG A 27 -10.53 -5.87 -11.71
CA ARG A 27 -9.39 -6.75 -11.94
C ARG A 27 -8.44 -6.21 -13.01
N ALA A 28 -8.97 -5.60 -14.06
CA ALA A 28 -8.18 -5.04 -15.15
C ALA A 28 -7.30 -3.87 -14.71
N GLN A 29 -7.59 -3.25 -13.57
CA GLN A 29 -6.80 -2.15 -13.02
C GLN A 29 -5.63 -2.62 -12.14
N LEU A 30 -5.55 -3.91 -11.85
CA LEU A 30 -4.45 -4.45 -11.07
C LEU A 30 -3.17 -4.53 -11.91
N SER A 31 -2.04 -4.28 -11.27
CA SER A 31 -0.72 -4.40 -11.91
C SER A 31 -0.49 -5.82 -12.42
N ALA A 32 -0.11 -5.96 -13.69
CA ALA A 32 0.23 -7.25 -14.28
C ALA A 32 1.44 -7.88 -13.57
N GLU A 33 2.41 -7.06 -13.18
CA GLU A 33 3.59 -7.52 -12.45
C GLU A 33 3.20 -8.09 -11.08
N TRP A 34 2.33 -7.40 -10.35
CA TRP A 34 1.85 -7.88 -9.06
C TRP A 34 1.03 -9.16 -9.18
N LEU A 35 0.14 -9.24 -10.18
CA LEU A 35 -0.64 -10.45 -10.44
C LEU A 35 0.27 -11.66 -10.71
N ALA A 36 1.35 -11.47 -11.45
CA ALA A 36 2.32 -12.53 -11.70
C ALA A 36 2.98 -12.99 -10.40
N LEU A 37 3.33 -12.06 -9.51
CA LEU A 37 3.88 -12.40 -8.20
C LEU A 37 2.89 -13.21 -7.37
N VAL A 38 1.61 -12.84 -7.38
CA VAL A 38 0.57 -13.60 -6.65
C VAL A 38 0.43 -15.00 -7.23
N GLU A 39 0.39 -15.12 -8.56
CA GLU A 39 0.24 -16.43 -9.23
C GLU A 39 1.39 -17.38 -8.94
N THR A 40 2.60 -16.88 -8.86
CA THR A 40 3.80 -17.70 -8.65
C THR A 40 4.14 -17.91 -7.18
N SER A 41 3.46 -17.25 -6.27
CA SER A 41 3.72 -17.40 -4.84
C SER A 41 3.22 -18.75 -4.34
N THR A 42 4.07 -19.46 -3.60
CA THR A 42 3.74 -20.75 -3.02
C THR A 42 3.48 -20.67 -1.52
N ALA A 43 3.81 -19.55 -0.91
CA ALA A 43 3.60 -19.28 0.51
C ALA A 43 3.18 -17.84 0.71
N THR A 44 2.60 -17.54 1.86
CA THR A 44 2.23 -16.18 2.21
C THR A 44 3.48 -15.31 2.37
N ASP A 45 3.49 -14.19 1.68
CA ASP A 45 4.59 -13.24 1.67
C ASP A 45 4.02 -11.82 1.82
N PRO A 46 4.29 -11.12 2.94
CA PRO A 46 3.77 -9.77 3.16
C PRO A 46 4.15 -8.77 2.06
N TRP A 47 5.30 -8.96 1.41
CA TRP A 47 5.69 -8.09 0.30
C TRP A 47 4.80 -8.23 -0.93
N VAL A 48 4.14 -9.38 -1.06
CA VAL A 48 3.26 -9.70 -2.19
C VAL A 48 1.79 -9.61 -1.80
N HIS A 49 1.42 -10.20 -0.66
CA HIS A 49 0.02 -10.36 -0.25
C HIS A 49 -0.50 -9.20 0.60
N GLY A 50 0.40 -8.42 1.20
CA GLY A 50 0.03 -7.24 1.98
C GLY A 50 -0.76 -7.54 3.24
N PHE A 51 -1.54 -6.54 3.66
CA PHE A 51 -2.18 -6.53 4.97
C PHE A 51 -3.60 -5.99 4.87
N VAL A 52 -4.46 -6.39 5.81
CA VAL A 52 -5.63 -5.59 6.14
C VAL A 52 -5.23 -4.60 7.23
N ALA A 53 -5.83 -3.41 7.19
CA ALA A 53 -5.68 -2.39 8.22
C ALA A 53 -6.88 -2.48 9.14
N ARG A 54 -6.64 -2.66 10.43
CA ARG A 54 -7.66 -2.84 11.43
C ARG A 54 -7.56 -1.76 12.49
N ASP A 55 -8.71 -1.21 12.90
CA ASP A 55 -8.74 -0.26 14.03
C ASP A 55 -8.26 -0.98 15.28
N ARG A 56 -7.27 -0.40 15.94
CA ARG A 56 -6.60 -1.04 17.08
C ARG A 56 -7.53 -1.20 18.28
N SER A 57 -8.47 -0.29 18.46
CA SER A 57 -9.40 -0.30 19.59
C SER A 57 -10.57 -1.23 19.38
N SER A 58 -11.20 -1.17 18.21
CA SER A 58 -12.44 -1.92 17.92
C SER A 58 -12.20 -3.27 17.25
N GLY A 59 -11.04 -3.46 16.63
CA GLY A 59 -10.76 -4.63 15.82
C GLY A 59 -11.44 -4.63 14.45
N VAL A 60 -12.12 -3.55 14.08
CA VAL A 60 -12.83 -3.45 12.82
C VAL A 60 -11.83 -3.21 11.68
N VAL A 61 -11.97 -3.96 10.58
CA VAL A 61 -11.17 -3.75 9.38
C VAL A 61 -11.64 -2.48 8.70
N VAL A 62 -10.71 -1.52 8.53
CA VAL A 62 -11.01 -0.19 7.98
C VAL A 62 -10.41 0.05 6.60
N GLY A 63 -9.52 -0.82 6.16
CA GLY A 63 -8.87 -0.69 4.86
C GLY A 63 -7.85 -1.78 4.63
N GLU A 64 -6.98 -1.55 3.68
CA GLU A 64 -5.88 -2.45 3.34
C GLU A 64 -4.65 -1.65 2.93
N GLY A 65 -3.52 -2.32 2.91
CA GLY A 65 -2.28 -1.74 2.44
C GLY A 65 -1.25 -2.81 2.14
N GLY A 66 -0.26 -2.46 1.37
CA GLY A 66 0.79 -3.41 1.03
C GLY A 66 1.87 -2.77 0.17
N PHE A 67 2.65 -3.62 -0.44
CA PHE A 67 3.78 -3.25 -1.27
C PHE A 67 3.55 -3.77 -2.69
N LYS A 68 4.14 -3.09 -3.66
CA LYS A 68 4.06 -3.54 -5.06
C LYS A 68 5.05 -4.65 -5.38
N GLY A 69 5.64 -5.25 -4.39
CA GLY A 69 6.56 -6.37 -4.48
C GLY A 69 7.65 -6.28 -3.41
N PRO A 70 8.53 -7.28 -3.36
CA PRO A 70 9.65 -7.27 -2.41
C PRO A 70 10.66 -6.17 -2.73
N PRO A 71 11.55 -5.83 -1.79
CA PRO A 71 12.56 -4.82 -2.01
C PRO A 71 13.40 -5.11 -3.25
N ARG A 72 13.63 -4.07 -4.05
CA ARG A 72 14.47 -4.14 -5.23
C ARG A 72 15.47 -3.00 -5.14
N ASP A 73 16.76 -3.34 -5.01
CA ASP A 73 17.84 -2.37 -4.78
C ASP A 73 17.57 -1.43 -3.59
N GLY A 74 17.01 -2.00 -2.53
CA GLY A 74 16.70 -1.25 -1.31
C GLY A 74 15.46 -0.37 -1.40
N VAL A 75 14.63 -0.53 -2.44
CA VAL A 75 13.47 0.32 -2.69
C VAL A 75 12.19 -0.52 -2.64
N VAL A 76 11.18 -0.02 -1.97
CA VAL A 76 9.81 -0.58 -2.00
C VAL A 76 8.83 0.52 -2.31
N GLU A 77 7.68 0.14 -2.89
CA GLU A 77 6.60 1.07 -3.14
C GLU A 77 5.36 0.62 -2.38
N ILE A 78 4.71 1.55 -1.66
CA ILE A 78 3.49 1.27 -0.91
C ILE A 78 2.25 1.62 -1.72
N ALA A 79 1.17 0.89 -1.42
CA ALA A 79 -0.17 1.21 -1.87
C ALA A 79 -1.13 0.92 -0.71
N TYR A 80 -2.16 1.75 -0.54
CA TYR A 80 -3.12 1.60 0.55
C TYR A 80 -4.46 2.18 0.16
N GLY A 81 -5.50 1.73 0.86
CA GLY A 81 -6.85 2.25 0.67
C GLY A 81 -7.64 2.16 1.97
N THR A 82 -8.57 3.08 2.15
CA THR A 82 -9.50 3.07 3.28
C THR A 82 -10.89 2.79 2.75
N ARG A 83 -11.65 1.94 3.44
CA ARG A 83 -13.03 1.66 3.07
C ARG A 83 -13.86 2.94 3.15
N PRO A 84 -14.81 3.14 2.21
CA PRO A 84 -15.55 4.41 2.13
C PRO A 84 -16.20 4.84 3.45
N GLU A 85 -16.78 3.91 4.21
CA GLU A 85 -17.45 4.17 5.48
C GLU A 85 -16.49 4.59 6.60
N HIS A 86 -15.19 4.41 6.39
CA HIS A 86 -14.16 4.72 7.39
C HIS A 86 -13.25 5.88 6.97
N ARG A 87 -13.57 6.55 5.88
CA ARG A 87 -12.77 7.71 5.41
C ARG A 87 -12.87 8.90 6.36
N ARG A 88 -11.89 9.81 6.27
CA ARG A 88 -11.81 11.06 7.03
C ARG A 88 -11.65 10.87 8.54
N LYS A 89 -11.08 9.74 8.96
CA LYS A 89 -10.86 9.42 10.37
C LYS A 89 -9.38 9.20 10.71
N GLY A 90 -8.49 9.47 9.76
CA GLY A 90 -7.05 9.33 9.96
C GLY A 90 -6.51 7.91 9.73
N TYR A 91 -7.33 6.97 9.32
CA TYR A 91 -6.89 5.58 9.11
C TYR A 91 -5.89 5.44 7.96
N ALA A 92 -6.06 6.19 6.88
CA ALA A 92 -5.11 6.15 5.76
C ALA A 92 -3.71 6.59 6.21
N THR A 93 -3.62 7.64 6.99
CA THR A 93 -2.34 8.12 7.56
C THR A 93 -1.71 7.05 8.45
N GLY A 94 -2.51 6.43 9.32
CA GLY A 94 -2.05 5.35 10.18
C GLY A 94 -1.57 4.13 9.39
N THR A 95 -2.29 3.77 8.34
CA THR A 95 -1.93 2.64 7.47
C THR A 95 -0.61 2.91 6.74
N ALA A 96 -0.48 4.07 6.11
CA ALA A 96 0.75 4.43 5.40
C ALA A 96 1.94 4.48 6.36
N ALA A 97 1.78 5.08 7.54
CA ALA A 97 2.84 5.14 8.55
C ALA A 97 3.27 3.74 9.00
N ALA A 98 2.31 2.84 9.20
CA ALA A 98 2.60 1.47 9.61
C ALA A 98 3.32 0.68 8.52
N LEU A 99 2.97 0.89 7.25
CA LEU A 99 3.67 0.26 6.12
C LEU A 99 5.13 0.74 6.03
N VAL A 100 5.36 2.03 6.20
CA VAL A 100 6.72 2.60 6.20
C VAL A 100 7.54 2.00 7.33
N GLU A 101 6.97 1.92 8.53
CA GLU A 101 7.65 1.35 9.68
C GLU A 101 7.97 -0.12 9.46
N TYR A 102 7.03 -0.88 8.92
CA TYR A 102 7.27 -2.28 8.57
C TYR A 102 8.44 -2.42 7.59
N ALA A 103 8.44 -1.62 6.53
CA ALA A 103 9.50 -1.67 5.52
C ALA A 103 10.87 -1.38 6.13
N PHE A 104 10.96 -0.37 6.98
CA PHE A 104 12.24 0.03 7.56
C PHE A 104 12.73 -0.88 8.70
N GLU A 105 11.94 -1.85 9.13
CA GLU A 105 12.43 -2.92 10.00
C GLU A 105 13.46 -3.80 9.27
N PHE A 106 13.42 -3.82 7.95
CA PHE A 106 14.38 -4.56 7.14
C PHE A 106 15.53 -3.64 6.75
N GLY A 107 16.73 -3.97 7.20
CA GLY A 107 17.92 -3.12 7.02
C GLY A 107 18.27 -2.84 5.55
N GLU A 108 17.86 -3.71 4.63
CA GLU A 108 18.10 -3.53 3.20
C GLU A 108 17.24 -2.42 2.57
N VAL A 109 16.11 -2.07 3.19
CA VAL A 109 15.22 -1.03 2.68
C VAL A 109 15.75 0.34 3.08
N ARG A 110 16.06 1.17 2.09
CA ARG A 110 16.57 2.53 2.29
C ARG A 110 15.61 3.60 1.79
N LEU A 111 14.63 3.23 0.95
CA LEU A 111 13.72 4.16 0.33
C LEU A 111 12.33 3.54 0.19
N VAL A 112 11.31 4.29 0.59
CA VAL A 112 9.91 3.93 0.36
C VAL A 112 9.31 4.93 -0.61
N LEU A 113 8.71 4.43 -1.69
CA LEU A 113 8.02 5.22 -2.69
C LEU A 113 6.52 5.13 -2.52
N ALA A 114 5.83 6.19 -2.94
CA ALA A 114 4.39 6.17 -3.14
C ALA A 114 4.04 7.06 -4.33
N HIS A 115 3.05 6.66 -5.10
CA HIS A 115 2.55 7.45 -6.22
C HIS A 115 1.09 7.80 -6.01
N THR A 116 0.69 8.98 -6.45
CA THR A 116 -0.69 9.43 -6.44
C THR A 116 -1.06 9.97 -7.82
N LEU A 117 -2.35 9.93 -8.15
CA LEU A 117 -2.85 10.71 -9.28
C LEU A 117 -2.72 12.20 -8.95
N PRO A 118 -2.54 13.08 -9.95
CA PRO A 118 -2.35 14.52 -9.70
C PRO A 118 -3.50 15.19 -8.95
N ASP A 119 -4.71 14.65 -9.07
CA ASP A 119 -5.91 15.19 -8.43
C ASP A 119 -6.26 14.50 -7.10
N SER A 120 -5.47 13.53 -6.67
CA SER A 120 -5.69 12.80 -5.41
C SER A 120 -5.17 13.57 -4.21
N THR A 121 -5.80 14.71 -3.91
CA THR A 121 -5.39 15.62 -2.84
C THR A 121 -5.34 14.94 -1.47
N ALA A 122 -6.32 14.08 -1.19
CA ALA A 122 -6.38 13.36 0.10
C ALA A 122 -5.16 12.46 0.30
N SER A 123 -4.78 11.69 -0.73
CA SER A 123 -3.58 10.83 -0.67
C SER A 123 -2.31 11.64 -0.53
N GLN A 124 -2.22 12.77 -1.22
CA GLN A 124 -1.06 13.66 -1.13
C GLN A 124 -0.89 14.20 0.29
N ARG A 125 -1.99 14.56 0.96
CA ARG A 125 -1.96 15.02 2.36
C ARG A 125 -1.53 13.90 3.30
N VAL A 126 -2.00 12.69 3.08
CA VAL A 126 -1.60 11.51 3.87
C VAL A 126 -0.09 11.34 3.79
N LEU A 127 0.46 11.35 2.59
CA LEU A 127 1.89 11.15 2.38
C LEU A 127 2.72 12.28 3.03
N ALA A 128 2.27 13.53 2.91
CA ALA A 128 2.92 14.67 3.56
C ALA A 128 2.95 14.49 5.08
N LYS A 129 1.84 14.07 5.68
CA LYS A 129 1.76 13.81 7.12
C LYS A 129 2.67 12.67 7.56
N CYS A 130 2.93 11.70 6.69
CA CYS A 130 3.85 10.59 6.97
C CYS A 130 5.32 10.94 6.72
N GLY A 131 5.62 12.19 6.34
CA GLY A 131 6.98 12.64 6.11
C GLY A 131 7.54 12.33 4.74
N PHE A 132 6.69 11.98 3.78
CA PHE A 132 7.11 11.82 2.39
C PHE A 132 7.38 13.18 1.74
N GLU A 133 8.35 13.19 0.85
CA GLU A 133 8.73 14.36 0.06
C GLU A 133 8.22 14.19 -1.37
N TYR A 134 7.57 15.23 -1.91
CA TYR A 134 7.18 15.25 -3.31
C TYR A 134 8.40 15.50 -4.16
N VAL A 135 8.66 14.60 -5.13
CA VAL A 135 9.88 14.69 -5.94
C VAL A 135 9.61 14.94 -7.43
N GLY A 136 8.37 14.98 -7.84
CA GLY A 136 8.02 15.33 -9.21
C GLY A 136 7.00 14.41 -9.86
N GLU A 137 6.77 14.65 -11.14
CA GLU A 137 5.84 13.87 -11.95
C GLU A 137 6.58 12.77 -12.69
N VAL A 138 5.95 11.61 -12.82
CA VAL A 138 6.48 10.50 -13.62
C VAL A 138 5.35 9.91 -14.44
N ILE A 139 5.69 9.23 -15.52
CA ILE A 139 4.71 8.51 -16.34
C ILE A 139 4.74 7.04 -15.92
N ASP A 140 3.64 6.58 -15.36
CA ASP A 140 3.46 5.19 -15.00
C ASP A 140 2.88 4.44 -16.19
N PRO A 141 3.40 3.24 -16.53
CA PRO A 141 2.89 2.48 -17.68
C PRO A 141 1.41 2.14 -17.61
N GLU A 142 0.85 2.02 -16.42
CA GLU A 142 -0.54 1.64 -16.22
C GLU A 142 -1.45 2.83 -15.90
N ASP A 143 -0.98 3.75 -15.04
CA ASP A 143 -1.81 4.85 -14.52
C ASP A 143 -1.58 6.18 -15.25
N GLY A 144 -0.61 6.26 -16.16
CA GLY A 144 -0.28 7.49 -16.85
C GLY A 144 0.50 8.44 -15.95
N LEU A 145 0.17 9.74 -16.02
CA LEU A 145 0.86 10.75 -15.23
C LEU A 145 0.51 10.60 -13.75
N VAL A 146 1.52 10.41 -12.92
CA VAL A 146 1.38 10.33 -11.46
C VAL A 146 2.40 11.22 -10.78
N TRP A 147 2.12 11.57 -9.53
CA TRP A 147 3.03 12.29 -8.65
C TRP A 147 3.79 11.31 -7.78
N ARG A 148 5.11 11.46 -7.75
CA ARG A 148 6.00 10.59 -7.00
C ARG A 148 6.39 11.21 -5.69
N PHE A 149 6.30 10.41 -4.63
CA PHE A 149 6.69 10.78 -3.27
C PHE A 149 7.72 9.78 -2.77
N GLU A 150 8.67 10.26 -1.99
CA GLU A 150 9.76 9.46 -1.44
C GLU A 150 9.92 9.70 0.05
N LYS A 151 10.24 8.63 0.76
CA LYS A 151 10.64 8.71 2.17
C LYS A 151 11.91 7.89 2.35
N HIS A 152 12.98 8.56 2.70
CA HIS A 152 14.26 7.94 2.99
C HIS A 152 14.32 7.48 4.44
N ARG A 153 15.17 6.45 4.66
CA ARG A 153 15.47 5.96 6.01
C ARG A 153 16.08 7.07 6.87
#